data_474a1b55475a171274250ab5b0082a82
#
_entry.id   474a1b55475a171274250ab5b0082a82
#
_cell.length_a   1.000
_cell.length_b   1.000
_cell.length_c   1.000
_cell.angle_alpha   90.00
_cell.angle_beta   90.00
_cell.angle_gamma   90.00
#
_symmetry.space_group_name_H-M   'P 1'
#
loop_
_entity.id
_entity.type
_entity.pdbx_description
1 polymer ?
#
loop_
_entity_poly.entity_id
_entity_poly.type
_entity_poly.pdbx_seq_one_letter_code
_entity_poly.pdbx_strand_id
1 'polypeptide(L)'
;MRDLSCWLHLMFLWAIQISGSRIAQLTSLSKPTVVHALGELRIICSNKVLNAGIKIGGLGKTVEIDESKFGAKRKYKRGRVSEGPWVFGVVERGSQKVLLFRVPDRTRETLVHRLITTHIQPGTVIYSDQFTPYIPLNQLGYIHVSVNHSKNFVDPDSGAHTNTIEGVWALVKKKLKWMCGTLYEYIPSYLDEFTWFRNFGKDQAFEQLLKDIAEQFPLQ
;
A
#
# COMPACT_ATOMS: atom_id res chain seq x y z
N MET A 1 25.45 -16.70 -19.18
CA MET A 1 24.38 -15.65 -19.16
C MET A 1 23.07 -16.39 -19.30
N ARG A 2 22.12 -16.18 -18.39
CA ARG A 2 20.81 -16.85 -18.49
C ARG A 2 19.98 -16.18 -19.58
N ASP A 3 19.20 -17.00 -20.29
CA ASP A 3 18.37 -16.59 -21.42
C ASP A 3 17.29 -15.57 -20.97
N LEU A 4 16.96 -14.63 -21.83
CA LEU A 4 15.87 -13.64 -21.65
C LEU A 4 14.55 -14.31 -21.29
N SER A 5 14.26 -15.48 -21.85
CA SER A 5 13.06 -16.25 -21.57
C SER A 5 12.91 -16.61 -20.08
N CYS A 6 14.00 -16.90 -19.38
CA CYS A 6 14.00 -17.19 -17.95
C CYS A 6 13.58 -15.97 -17.12
N TRP A 7 14.05 -14.76 -17.50
CA TRP A 7 13.66 -13.52 -16.82
C TRP A 7 12.21 -13.14 -17.09
N LEU A 8 11.75 -13.29 -18.33
CA LEU A 8 10.33 -13.06 -18.67
C LEU A 8 9.43 -14.02 -17.91
N HIS A 9 9.82 -15.30 -17.79
CA HIS A 9 9.10 -16.28 -16.99
C HIS A 9 9.04 -15.90 -15.50
N LEU A 10 10.16 -15.45 -14.92
CA LEU A 10 10.20 -14.94 -13.55
C LEU A 10 9.24 -13.76 -13.35
N MET A 11 9.29 -12.76 -14.25
CA MET A 11 8.42 -11.57 -14.20
C MET A 11 6.94 -11.94 -14.33
N PHE A 12 6.60 -12.88 -15.23
CA PHE A 12 5.24 -13.39 -15.37
C PHE A 12 4.75 -14.07 -14.09
N LEU A 13 5.56 -14.97 -13.52
CA LEU A 13 5.21 -15.66 -12.27
C LEU A 13 5.04 -14.68 -11.10
N TRP A 14 5.88 -13.63 -11.02
CA TRP A 14 5.71 -12.56 -10.04
C TRP A 14 4.41 -11.77 -10.28
N ALA A 15 4.11 -11.42 -11.53
CA ALA A 15 2.91 -10.66 -11.89
C ALA A 15 1.61 -11.40 -11.49
N ILE A 16 1.59 -12.73 -11.58
CA ILE A 16 0.48 -13.57 -11.09
C ILE A 16 0.60 -13.94 -9.61
N GLN A 17 1.46 -13.23 -8.86
CA GLN A 17 1.60 -13.32 -7.40
C GLN A 17 2.09 -14.68 -6.87
N ILE A 18 2.88 -15.43 -7.65
CA ILE A 18 3.55 -16.65 -7.17
C ILE A 18 4.62 -16.29 -6.14
N SER A 19 4.75 -17.08 -5.08
CA SER A 19 5.76 -16.87 -4.04
C SER A 19 7.19 -17.01 -4.57
N GLY A 20 8.14 -16.22 -4.05
CA GLY A 20 9.54 -16.26 -4.50
C GLY A 20 10.19 -17.65 -4.37
N SER A 21 9.84 -18.43 -3.34
CA SER A 21 10.31 -19.81 -3.20
C SER A 21 9.79 -20.72 -4.32
N ARG A 22 8.55 -20.53 -4.75
CA ARG A 22 7.97 -21.29 -5.85
C ARG A 22 8.52 -20.83 -7.19
N ILE A 23 8.75 -19.52 -7.37
CA ILE A 23 9.45 -18.98 -8.55
C ILE A 23 10.83 -19.63 -8.70
N ALA A 24 11.60 -19.73 -7.61
CA ALA A 24 12.92 -20.37 -7.65
C ALA A 24 12.86 -21.84 -8.13
N GLN A 25 11.85 -22.59 -7.69
CA GLN A 25 11.61 -23.95 -8.14
C GLN A 25 11.25 -24.05 -9.64
N LEU A 26 10.30 -23.19 -10.07
CA LEU A 26 9.79 -23.21 -11.45
C LEU A 26 10.79 -22.72 -12.49
N THR A 27 11.66 -21.78 -12.12
CA THR A 27 12.68 -21.19 -13.00
C THR A 27 14.05 -21.87 -12.87
N SER A 28 14.24 -22.80 -11.92
CA SER A 28 15.54 -23.40 -11.57
C SER A 28 16.60 -22.33 -11.22
N LEU A 29 16.17 -21.15 -10.76
CA LEU A 29 17.04 -20.10 -10.26
C LEU A 29 17.37 -20.34 -8.78
N SER A 30 18.56 -19.89 -8.36
CA SER A 30 18.90 -19.91 -6.94
C SER A 30 17.98 -18.94 -6.15
N LYS A 31 17.66 -19.30 -4.90
CA LYS A 31 16.85 -18.41 -4.04
C LYS A 31 17.41 -16.99 -3.92
N PRO A 32 18.74 -16.79 -3.70
CA PRO A 32 19.32 -15.44 -3.68
C PRO A 32 19.09 -14.67 -4.99
N THR A 33 19.24 -15.33 -6.15
CA THR A 33 18.97 -14.70 -7.46
C THR A 33 17.54 -14.23 -7.58
N VAL A 34 16.57 -15.06 -7.16
CA VAL A 34 15.14 -14.68 -7.17
C VAL A 34 14.87 -13.53 -6.22
N VAL A 35 15.40 -13.57 -4.99
CA VAL A 35 15.23 -12.49 -4.00
C VAL A 35 15.76 -11.16 -4.54
N HIS A 36 16.94 -11.17 -5.19
CA HIS A 36 17.48 -9.98 -5.83
C HIS A 36 16.57 -9.48 -6.96
N ALA A 37 16.19 -10.34 -7.89
CA ALA A 37 15.30 -9.97 -8.99
C ALA A 37 13.95 -9.39 -8.50
N LEU A 38 13.33 -10.01 -7.48
CA LEU A 38 12.11 -9.46 -6.87
C LEU A 38 12.37 -8.10 -6.19
N GLY A 39 13.58 -7.85 -5.71
CA GLY A 39 14.01 -6.54 -5.23
C GLY A 39 13.98 -5.48 -6.34
N GLU A 40 14.57 -5.79 -7.50
CA GLU A 40 14.55 -4.90 -8.67
C GLU A 40 13.13 -4.62 -9.16
N LEU A 41 12.26 -5.62 -9.21
CA LEU A 41 10.85 -5.41 -9.58
C LEU A 41 10.14 -4.46 -8.60
N ARG A 42 10.44 -4.52 -7.31
CA ARG A 42 9.90 -3.56 -6.33
C ARG A 42 10.41 -2.15 -6.57
N ILE A 43 11.67 -1.97 -6.99
CA ILE A 43 12.21 -0.64 -7.34
C ILE A 43 11.43 -0.05 -8.52
N ILE A 44 11.14 -0.84 -9.55
CA ILE A 44 10.30 -0.41 -10.68
C ILE A 44 8.92 0.02 -10.21
N CYS A 45 8.28 -0.76 -9.32
CA CYS A 45 6.99 -0.39 -8.72
C CYS A 45 7.08 0.91 -7.92
N SER A 46 8.10 1.07 -7.07
CA SER A 46 8.30 2.28 -6.26
C SER A 46 8.48 3.51 -7.15
N ASN A 47 9.33 3.42 -8.18
CA ASN A 47 9.52 4.52 -9.13
C ASN A 47 8.22 4.91 -9.84
N LYS A 48 7.43 3.91 -10.28
CA LYS A 48 6.11 4.18 -10.92
C LYS A 48 5.16 4.87 -9.95
N VAL A 49 5.02 4.38 -8.73
CA VAL A 49 4.13 4.95 -7.71
C VAL A 49 4.53 6.38 -7.36
N LEU A 50 5.82 6.63 -7.16
CA LEU A 50 6.35 7.96 -6.81
C LEU A 50 6.16 8.98 -7.93
N ASN A 51 6.40 8.57 -9.18
CA ASN A 51 6.37 9.49 -10.33
C ASN A 51 4.97 9.68 -10.93
N ALA A 52 4.03 8.79 -10.63
CA ALA A 52 2.69 8.84 -11.22
C ALA A 52 1.79 9.97 -10.69
N GLY A 53 2.20 10.68 -9.62
CA GLY A 53 1.41 11.76 -9.04
C GLY A 53 -0.02 11.35 -8.68
N ILE A 54 -0.20 10.13 -8.13
CA ILE A 54 -1.52 9.52 -7.93
C ILE A 54 -2.36 10.40 -7.00
N LYS A 55 -3.54 10.78 -7.48
CA LYS A 55 -4.60 11.41 -6.68
C LYS A 55 -5.82 10.51 -6.64
N ILE A 56 -6.44 10.42 -5.48
CA ILE A 56 -7.61 9.60 -5.19
C ILE A 56 -8.78 10.50 -4.77
N GLY A 57 -10.00 10.03 -4.97
CA GLY A 57 -11.20 10.76 -4.58
C GLY A 57 -11.65 11.76 -5.64
N GLY A 58 -12.24 12.86 -5.19
CA GLY A 58 -12.93 13.88 -5.98
C GLY A 58 -14.42 13.95 -5.66
N LEU A 59 -15.13 14.82 -6.33
CA LEU A 59 -16.55 15.04 -6.11
C LEU A 59 -17.36 13.74 -6.31
N GLY A 60 -18.21 13.41 -5.35
CA GLY A 60 -19.02 12.18 -5.38
C GLY A 60 -18.25 10.89 -5.09
N LYS A 61 -16.96 10.99 -4.73
CA LYS A 61 -16.15 9.84 -4.31
C LYS A 61 -15.98 9.78 -2.81
N THR A 62 -15.93 8.56 -2.28
CA THR A 62 -15.68 8.30 -0.87
C THR A 62 -14.35 7.59 -0.71
N VAL A 63 -13.53 8.06 0.22
CA VAL A 63 -12.29 7.42 0.63
C VAL A 63 -12.32 7.10 2.11
N GLU A 64 -11.65 6.04 2.50
CA GLU A 64 -11.37 5.70 3.89
C GLU A 64 -9.89 5.95 4.16
N ILE A 65 -9.59 6.54 5.32
CA ILE A 65 -8.23 6.77 5.79
C ILE A 65 -8.06 6.17 7.18
N ASP A 66 -6.88 5.64 7.45
CA ASP A 66 -6.51 5.06 8.74
C ASP A 66 -4.99 4.93 8.87
N GLU A 67 -4.49 4.78 10.10
CA GLU A 67 -3.11 4.45 10.39
C GLU A 67 -2.99 3.07 11.01
N SER A 68 -1.95 2.35 10.58
CA SER A 68 -1.64 1.05 11.16
C SER A 68 -0.17 0.92 11.56
N LYS A 69 0.07 0.38 12.73
CA LYS A 69 1.43 0.08 13.18
C LYS A 69 1.88 -1.27 12.63
N PHE A 70 3.06 -1.28 12.01
CA PHE A 70 3.67 -2.48 11.43
C PHE A 70 4.79 -2.96 12.35
N GLY A 71 4.59 -4.09 12.99
CA GLY A 71 5.58 -4.67 13.91
C GLY A 71 5.04 -5.95 14.54
N ALA A 72 5.93 -6.73 15.15
CA ALA A 72 5.52 -7.94 15.84
C ALA A 72 4.72 -7.59 17.11
N LYS A 73 3.50 -8.13 17.22
CA LYS A 73 2.75 -8.06 18.48
C LYS A 73 3.46 -8.92 19.54
N ARG A 74 3.67 -8.37 20.73
CA ARG A 74 4.19 -9.15 21.87
C ARG A 74 3.25 -10.30 22.18
N LYS A 75 3.74 -11.54 22.16
CA LYS A 75 3.02 -12.66 22.76
C LYS A 75 3.12 -12.52 24.29
N TYR A 76 1.97 -12.54 24.95
CA TYR A 76 1.89 -12.52 26.44
C TYR A 76 2.55 -11.31 27.12
N LYS A 77 2.65 -10.16 26.45
CA LYS A 77 3.32 -8.95 26.96
C LYS A 77 4.81 -9.16 27.34
N ARG A 78 5.42 -10.27 26.93
CA ARG A 78 6.83 -10.61 27.17
C ARG A 78 7.68 -10.31 25.95
N GLY A 79 8.96 -9.92 26.17
CA GLY A 79 9.95 -9.63 25.12
C GLY A 79 10.12 -8.14 24.83
N ARG A 80 11.14 -7.81 24.00
CA ARG A 80 11.48 -6.44 23.60
C ARG A 80 10.33 -5.80 22.82
N VAL A 81 10.01 -4.53 23.10
CA VAL A 81 9.06 -3.77 22.29
C VAL A 81 9.70 -3.54 20.94
N SER A 82 9.20 -4.21 19.92
CA SER A 82 9.52 -3.81 18.55
C SER A 82 8.59 -2.65 18.19
N GLU A 83 9.12 -1.44 18.23
CA GLU A 83 8.41 -0.27 17.72
C GLU A 83 8.48 -0.28 16.19
N GLY A 84 7.56 -1.00 15.57
CA GLY A 84 7.43 -0.99 14.11
C GLY A 84 6.97 0.36 13.60
N PRO A 85 7.24 0.66 12.31
CA PRO A 85 6.85 1.92 11.70
C PRO A 85 5.34 2.10 11.65
N TRP A 86 4.91 3.35 11.69
CA TRP A 86 3.56 3.73 11.34
C TRP A 86 3.40 3.79 9.82
N VAL A 87 2.26 3.33 9.35
CA VAL A 87 1.84 3.42 7.94
C VAL A 87 0.49 4.09 7.90
N PHE A 88 0.38 5.16 7.12
CA PHE A 88 -0.87 5.82 6.77
C PHE A 88 -1.40 5.22 5.47
N GLY A 89 -2.70 4.96 5.42
CA GLY A 89 -3.37 4.39 4.26
C GLY A 89 -4.58 5.18 3.83
N VAL A 90 -4.81 5.17 2.53
CA VAL A 90 -5.99 5.73 1.87
C VAL A 90 -6.53 4.70 0.91
N VAL A 91 -7.85 4.46 0.93
CA VAL A 91 -8.52 3.58 -0.04
C VAL A 91 -9.77 4.27 -0.59
N GLU A 92 -9.92 4.29 -1.92
CA GLU A 92 -11.13 4.78 -2.57
C GLU A 92 -12.16 3.65 -2.67
N ARG A 93 -13.36 3.87 -2.16
CA ARG A 93 -14.46 2.92 -2.28
C ARG A 93 -14.86 2.72 -3.75
N GLY A 94 -15.29 1.53 -4.07
CA GLY A 94 -15.72 1.17 -5.43
C GLY A 94 -14.58 0.88 -6.39
N SER A 95 -13.60 1.78 -6.55
CA SER A 95 -12.44 1.54 -7.42
C SER A 95 -11.36 0.67 -6.80
N GLN A 96 -11.32 0.60 -5.48
CA GLN A 96 -10.29 -0.06 -4.69
C GLN A 96 -8.86 0.49 -4.90
N LYS A 97 -8.73 1.71 -5.42
CA LYS A 97 -7.44 2.40 -5.48
C LYS A 97 -6.91 2.62 -4.07
N VAL A 98 -5.62 2.39 -3.88
CA VAL A 98 -4.96 2.43 -2.57
C VAL A 98 -3.70 3.25 -2.65
N LEU A 99 -3.43 4.03 -1.60
CA LEU A 99 -2.13 4.66 -1.34
C LEU A 99 -1.69 4.30 0.07
N LEU A 100 -0.44 3.89 0.22
CA LEU A 100 0.14 3.48 1.50
C LEU A 100 1.46 4.20 1.70
N PHE A 101 1.63 4.88 2.84
CA PHE A 101 2.80 5.68 3.15
C PHE A 101 3.39 5.29 4.51
N ARG A 102 4.67 4.92 4.55
CA ARG A 102 5.39 4.91 5.81
C ARG A 102 5.51 6.36 6.32
N VAL A 103 5.10 6.61 7.56
CA VAL A 103 5.14 7.93 8.17
C VAL A 103 6.06 7.95 9.40
N PRO A 104 6.77 9.07 9.63
CA PRO A 104 7.62 9.21 10.81
C PRO A 104 6.79 9.38 12.09
N ASP A 105 5.66 10.03 11.98
CA ASP A 105 4.73 10.35 13.06
C ASP A 105 3.29 10.43 12.55
N ARG A 106 2.35 10.65 13.47
CA ARG A 106 0.92 10.81 13.19
C ARG A 106 0.44 12.24 13.50
N THR A 107 1.28 13.22 13.28
CA THR A 107 0.92 14.62 13.47
C THR A 107 -0.01 15.11 12.35
N ARG A 108 -0.74 16.21 12.62
CA ARG A 108 -1.56 16.89 11.61
C ARG A 108 -0.72 17.33 10.41
N GLU A 109 0.50 17.83 10.66
CA GLU A 109 1.42 18.26 9.61
C GLU A 109 1.73 17.10 8.65
N THR A 110 2.07 15.93 9.18
CA THR A 110 2.40 14.76 8.37
C THR A 110 1.18 14.20 7.65
N LEU A 111 0.08 13.95 8.38
CA LEU A 111 -1.07 13.23 7.81
C LEU A 111 -1.93 14.15 6.93
N VAL A 112 -2.26 15.34 7.42
CA VAL A 112 -3.21 16.23 6.72
C VAL A 112 -2.46 17.09 5.70
N HIS A 113 -1.50 17.91 6.12
CA HIS A 113 -0.89 18.90 5.24
C HIS A 113 0.07 18.31 4.20
N ARG A 114 0.74 17.16 4.48
CA ARG A 114 1.64 16.54 3.50
C ARG A 114 0.98 15.44 2.69
N LEU A 115 0.13 14.59 3.29
CA LEU A 115 -0.40 13.43 2.60
C LEU A 115 -1.82 13.64 2.07
N ILE A 116 -2.77 14.02 2.93
CA ILE A 116 -4.18 14.15 2.51
C ILE A 116 -4.32 15.24 1.45
N THR A 117 -3.81 16.46 1.69
CA THR A 117 -3.96 17.56 0.72
C THR A 117 -3.22 17.32 -0.59
N THR A 118 -2.16 16.50 -0.58
CA THR A 118 -1.40 16.17 -1.78
C THR A 118 -2.06 15.09 -2.61
N HIS A 119 -2.61 14.05 -1.95
CA HIS A 119 -3.04 12.83 -2.63
C HIS A 119 -4.55 12.64 -2.69
N ILE A 120 -5.35 13.37 -1.91
CA ILE A 120 -6.81 13.31 -1.97
C ILE A 120 -7.34 14.60 -2.61
N GLN A 121 -8.19 14.44 -3.63
CA GLN A 121 -8.78 15.59 -4.33
C GLN A 121 -9.81 16.30 -3.42
N PRO A 122 -9.88 17.65 -3.46
CA PRO A 122 -10.95 18.39 -2.78
C PRO A 122 -12.35 17.95 -3.21
N GLY A 123 -13.34 18.12 -2.32
CA GLY A 123 -14.71 17.65 -2.55
C GLY A 123 -14.93 16.16 -2.26
N THR A 124 -13.88 15.44 -1.85
CA THR A 124 -13.98 14.02 -1.46
C THR A 124 -14.69 13.87 -0.12
N VAL A 125 -15.55 12.84 0.00
CA VAL A 125 -16.05 12.36 1.29
C VAL A 125 -14.97 11.49 1.94
N ILE A 126 -14.49 11.88 3.12
CA ILE A 126 -13.44 11.16 3.85
C ILE A 126 -14.04 10.50 5.08
N TYR A 127 -13.91 9.18 5.20
CA TYR A 127 -14.25 8.41 6.39
C TYR A 127 -12.98 8.08 7.17
N SER A 128 -12.97 8.35 8.47
CA SER A 128 -11.86 8.00 9.37
C SER A 128 -12.38 7.64 10.76
N ASP A 129 -11.49 7.21 11.64
CA ASP A 129 -11.74 7.21 13.07
C ASP A 129 -11.81 8.64 13.65
N GLN A 130 -12.17 8.76 14.95
CA GLN A 130 -12.23 10.04 15.66
C GLN A 130 -10.83 10.52 16.12
N PHE A 131 -9.87 10.58 15.17
CA PHE A 131 -8.52 11.01 15.49
C PHE A 131 -8.38 12.53 15.38
N THR A 132 -7.84 13.16 16.43
CA THR A 132 -7.76 14.63 16.58
C THR A 132 -7.08 15.35 15.39
N PRO A 133 -6.01 14.86 14.75
CA PRO A 133 -5.41 15.49 13.59
C PRO A 133 -6.38 15.75 12.43
N TYR A 134 -7.44 14.97 12.27
CA TYR A 134 -8.39 15.06 11.16
C TYR A 134 -9.49 16.13 11.33
N ILE A 135 -9.61 16.77 12.50
CA ILE A 135 -10.62 17.80 12.78
C ILE A 135 -10.70 18.89 11.69
N PRO A 136 -9.59 19.43 11.12
CA PRO A 136 -9.68 20.51 10.15
C PRO A 136 -10.05 20.12 8.73
N LEU A 137 -10.29 18.83 8.42
CA LEU A 137 -10.54 18.37 7.06
C LEU A 137 -11.73 19.07 6.40
N ASN A 138 -12.80 19.36 7.12
CA ASN A 138 -13.95 20.11 6.59
C ASN A 138 -13.57 21.54 6.15
N GLN A 139 -12.61 22.17 6.84
CA GLN A 139 -12.12 23.52 6.50
C GLN A 139 -11.19 23.51 5.28
N LEU A 140 -10.67 22.36 4.92
CA LEU A 140 -9.76 22.14 3.77
C LEU A 140 -10.49 21.70 2.51
N GLY A 141 -11.83 21.77 2.49
CA GLY A 141 -12.63 21.46 1.30
C GLY A 141 -12.98 19.98 1.14
N TYR A 142 -12.89 19.18 2.20
CA TYR A 142 -13.36 17.79 2.25
C TYR A 142 -14.69 17.68 3.00
N ILE A 143 -15.42 16.60 2.78
CA ILE A 143 -16.58 16.23 3.60
C ILE A 143 -16.14 15.14 4.56
N HIS A 144 -15.78 15.50 5.78
CA HIS A 144 -15.22 14.56 6.74
C HIS A 144 -16.29 13.98 7.65
N VAL A 145 -16.37 12.65 7.68
CA VAL A 145 -17.26 11.89 8.56
C VAL A 145 -16.42 10.95 9.41
N SER A 146 -16.45 11.13 10.72
CA SER A 146 -15.71 10.30 11.68
C SER A 146 -16.57 9.19 12.27
N VAL A 147 -15.99 7.99 12.38
CA VAL A 147 -16.64 6.81 12.97
C VAL A 147 -16.12 6.58 14.39
N ASN A 148 -17.02 6.38 15.34
CA ASN A 148 -16.66 6.03 16.71
C ASN A 148 -16.65 4.53 16.91
N HIS A 149 -15.50 3.90 16.68
CA HIS A 149 -15.31 2.44 16.82
C HIS A 149 -15.56 1.90 18.25
N SER A 150 -15.54 2.74 19.27
CA SER A 150 -15.86 2.30 20.63
C SER A 150 -17.37 2.09 20.87
N LYS A 151 -18.22 2.63 19.98
CA LYS A 151 -19.69 2.49 20.06
C LYS A 151 -20.26 1.60 18.96
N ASN A 152 -19.82 1.79 17.72
CA ASN A 152 -20.38 1.08 16.56
C ASN A 152 -19.31 0.78 15.52
N PHE A 153 -19.36 -0.41 14.89
CA PHE A 153 -18.54 -0.75 13.72
C PHE A 153 -18.97 0.00 12.45
N VAL A 154 -20.24 0.37 12.38
CA VAL A 154 -20.85 1.18 11.33
C VAL A 154 -21.65 2.25 12.03
N ASP A 155 -21.45 3.49 11.63
CA ASP A 155 -22.24 4.61 12.16
C ASP A 155 -23.72 4.44 11.73
N PRO A 156 -24.69 4.36 12.66
CA PRO A 156 -26.07 4.05 12.33
C PRO A 156 -26.77 5.16 11.54
N ASP A 157 -26.33 6.41 11.68
CA ASP A 157 -26.96 7.56 11.05
C ASP A 157 -26.42 7.84 9.66
N SER A 158 -25.09 7.74 9.47
CA SER A 158 -24.42 8.04 8.21
C SER A 158 -24.05 6.79 7.39
N GLY A 159 -24.11 5.59 7.98
CA GLY A 159 -23.60 4.36 7.36
C GLY A 159 -22.08 4.35 7.18
N ALA A 160 -21.37 5.31 7.78
CA ALA A 160 -19.92 5.41 7.66
C ALA A 160 -19.23 4.26 8.38
N HIS A 161 -18.16 3.75 7.79
CA HIS A 161 -17.32 2.70 8.36
C HIS A 161 -15.91 2.77 7.73
N THR A 162 -14.93 2.10 8.33
CA THR A 162 -13.55 2.00 7.84
C THR A 162 -13.15 0.56 7.50
N ASN A 163 -14.13 -0.31 7.23
CA ASN A 163 -13.90 -1.74 7.00
C ASN A 163 -13.05 -2.01 5.75
N THR A 164 -13.11 -1.13 4.73
CA THR A 164 -12.35 -1.32 3.50
C THR A 164 -10.86 -1.15 3.75
N ILE A 165 -10.45 -0.10 4.47
CA ILE A 165 -9.05 0.12 4.81
C ILE A 165 -8.54 -0.93 5.80
N GLU A 166 -9.37 -1.39 6.74
CA GLU A 166 -9.03 -2.51 7.63
C GLU A 166 -8.76 -3.79 6.84
N GLY A 167 -9.56 -4.07 5.80
CA GLY A 167 -9.32 -5.17 4.86
C GLY A 167 -7.99 -5.03 4.12
N VAL A 168 -7.62 -3.81 3.71
CA VAL A 168 -6.30 -3.52 3.12
C VAL A 168 -5.18 -3.85 4.10
N TRP A 169 -5.30 -3.43 5.37
CA TRP A 169 -4.31 -3.76 6.41
C TRP A 169 -4.15 -5.26 6.62
N ALA A 170 -5.25 -6.00 6.62
CA ALA A 170 -5.22 -7.45 6.76
C ALA A 170 -4.43 -8.11 5.62
N LEU A 171 -4.64 -7.67 4.37
CA LEU A 171 -3.93 -8.18 3.19
C LEU A 171 -2.44 -7.86 3.22
N VAL A 172 -2.07 -6.60 3.48
CA VAL A 172 -0.66 -6.17 3.54
C VAL A 172 0.09 -6.90 4.65
N LYS A 173 -0.50 -6.96 5.85
CA LYS A 173 0.10 -7.67 6.99
C LYS A 173 0.22 -9.17 6.76
N LYS A 174 -0.76 -9.80 6.08
CA LYS A 174 -0.72 -11.19 5.67
C LYS A 174 0.46 -11.45 4.71
N LYS A 175 0.67 -10.60 3.70
CA LYS A 175 1.80 -10.68 2.77
C LYS A 175 3.14 -10.64 3.53
N LEU A 176 3.34 -9.66 4.41
CA LEU A 176 4.56 -9.52 5.21
C LEU A 176 4.78 -10.72 6.16
N LYS A 177 3.71 -11.25 6.75
CA LYS A 177 3.79 -12.44 7.62
C LYS A 177 4.17 -13.70 6.84
N TRP A 178 3.67 -13.88 5.62
CA TRP A 178 4.02 -15.02 4.76
C TRP A 178 5.49 -15.04 4.35
N MET A 179 6.12 -13.88 4.27
CA MET A 179 7.56 -13.77 4.02
C MET A 179 8.42 -14.01 5.27
N CYS A 180 7.82 -14.48 6.38
CA CYS A 180 8.48 -14.63 7.69
C CYS A 180 9.03 -13.30 8.26
N GLY A 181 8.46 -12.19 7.86
CA GLY A 181 8.88 -10.84 8.22
C GLY A 181 9.84 -10.22 7.21
N THR A 182 10.14 -8.95 7.43
CA THR A 182 11.11 -8.16 6.67
C THR A 182 11.74 -7.13 7.58
N LEU A 183 12.91 -6.62 7.22
CA LEU A 183 13.49 -5.47 7.91
C LEU A 183 12.62 -4.23 7.67
N TYR A 184 12.52 -3.36 8.66
CA TYR A 184 11.66 -2.17 8.60
C TYR A 184 12.04 -1.19 7.49
N GLU A 185 13.30 -1.21 7.05
CA GLU A 185 13.79 -0.40 5.93
C GLU A 185 13.17 -0.82 4.57
N TYR A 186 12.81 -2.10 4.39
CA TYR A 186 12.18 -2.59 3.16
C TYR A 186 10.65 -2.43 3.13
N ILE A 187 10.02 -2.09 4.26
CA ILE A 187 8.56 -1.92 4.31
C ILE A 187 8.07 -0.94 3.22
N PRO A 188 8.68 0.25 3.02
CA PRO A 188 8.21 1.16 1.96
C PRO A 188 8.11 0.48 0.59
N SER A 189 9.14 -0.24 0.15
CA SER A 189 9.11 -0.90 -1.18
C SER A 189 8.02 -1.97 -1.31
N TYR A 190 7.66 -2.66 -0.22
CA TYR A 190 6.54 -3.60 -0.21
C TYR A 190 5.18 -2.90 -0.21
N LEU A 191 5.08 -1.72 0.42
CA LEU A 191 3.88 -0.88 0.35
C LEU A 191 3.69 -0.34 -1.06
N ASP A 192 4.76 0.11 -1.71
CA ASP A 192 4.75 0.58 -3.09
C ASP A 192 4.37 -0.53 -4.06
N GLU A 193 4.94 -1.74 -3.91
CA GLU A 193 4.55 -2.92 -4.68
C GLU A 193 3.05 -3.20 -4.53
N PHE A 194 2.52 -3.18 -3.30
CA PHE A 194 1.10 -3.39 -3.06
C PHE A 194 0.25 -2.28 -3.69
N THR A 195 0.66 -1.02 -3.55
CA THR A 195 0.03 0.15 -4.16
C THR A 195 0.05 0.04 -5.69
N TRP A 196 1.18 -0.38 -6.28
CA TRP A 196 1.31 -0.61 -7.73
C TRP A 196 0.32 -1.65 -8.23
N PHE A 197 0.25 -2.82 -7.60
CA PHE A 197 -0.71 -3.86 -7.98
C PHE A 197 -2.16 -3.37 -7.92
N ARG A 198 -2.51 -2.57 -6.92
CA ARG A 198 -3.87 -2.06 -6.74
C ARG A 198 -4.25 -0.96 -7.75
N ASN A 199 -3.31 -0.11 -8.13
CA ASN A 199 -3.60 1.04 -8.98
C ASN A 199 -3.32 0.78 -10.47
N PHE A 200 -2.33 -0.06 -10.79
CA PHE A 200 -1.84 -0.26 -12.16
C PHE A 200 -1.93 -1.72 -12.62
N GLY A 201 -1.65 -2.68 -11.73
CA GLY A 201 -1.41 -4.08 -12.10
C GLY A 201 -2.63 -4.99 -12.12
N LYS A 202 -3.84 -4.53 -11.75
CA LYS A 202 -5.07 -5.35 -11.62
C LYS A 202 -5.03 -6.67 -12.44
N ASP A 203 -5.63 -6.65 -13.64
CA ASP A 203 -5.78 -7.84 -14.48
C ASP A 203 -4.67 -7.98 -15.54
N GLN A 204 -3.77 -6.99 -15.66
CA GLN A 204 -2.71 -6.91 -16.68
C GLN A 204 -1.34 -6.58 -16.06
N ALA A 205 -1.05 -7.18 -14.90
CA ALA A 205 0.17 -6.86 -14.16
C ALA A 205 1.45 -7.12 -14.95
N PHE A 206 1.49 -8.17 -15.77
CA PHE A 206 2.67 -8.49 -16.57
C PHE A 206 2.92 -7.46 -17.67
N GLU A 207 1.89 -7.14 -18.44
CA GLU A 207 1.94 -6.13 -19.51
C GLU A 207 2.26 -4.74 -18.94
N GLN A 208 1.66 -4.39 -17.80
CA GLN A 208 1.94 -3.13 -17.14
C GLN A 208 3.39 -3.06 -16.63
N LEU A 209 3.91 -4.14 -16.07
CA LEU A 209 5.31 -4.21 -15.66
C LEU A 209 6.25 -3.98 -16.84
N LEU A 210 6.00 -4.62 -17.99
CA LEU A 210 6.84 -4.45 -19.18
C LEU A 210 6.81 -2.99 -19.69
N LYS A 211 5.63 -2.34 -19.65
CA LYS A 211 5.50 -0.91 -19.98
C LYS A 211 6.31 -0.04 -19.02
N ASP A 212 6.20 -0.29 -17.71
CA ASP A 212 6.91 0.48 -16.70
C ASP A 212 8.44 0.30 -16.80
N ILE A 213 8.91 -0.90 -17.19
CA ILE A 213 10.33 -1.14 -17.48
C ILE A 213 10.76 -0.33 -18.71
N ALA A 214 9.99 -0.37 -19.79
CA ALA A 214 10.31 0.37 -21.01
C ALA A 214 10.31 1.90 -20.79
N GLU A 215 9.40 2.41 -19.97
CA GLU A 215 9.36 3.84 -19.60
C GLU A 215 10.57 4.26 -18.74
N GLN A 216 11.01 3.40 -17.80
CA GLN A 216 12.10 3.73 -16.88
C GLN A 216 13.48 3.45 -17.48
N PHE A 217 13.57 2.56 -18.44
CA PHE A 217 14.82 2.14 -19.11
C PHE A 217 14.64 2.17 -20.64
N PRO A 218 14.49 3.37 -21.24
CA PRO A 218 14.32 3.47 -22.70
C PRO A 218 15.57 2.97 -23.42
N LEU A 219 15.36 2.21 -24.50
CA LEU A 219 16.45 1.84 -25.39
C LEU A 219 17.06 3.08 -26.01
N GLN A 220 18.38 3.20 -25.94
CA GLN A 220 19.17 4.26 -26.58
C GLN A 220 19.33 3.98 -28.05
#